data_1f41a9b73bd69070e6ce8b5c3d803c0f
#
_entry.id   1f41a9b73bd69070e6ce8b5c3d803c0f
#
_cell.length_a   1.000
_cell.length_b   1.000
_cell.length_c   1.000
_cell.angle_alpha   90.00
_cell.angle_beta   90.00
_cell.angle_gamma   90.00
#
_symmetry.space_group_name_H-M   'P 1'
#
loop_
_entity.id
_entity.type
_entity.pdbx_description
1 polymer ?
#
loop_
_entity_poly.entity_id
_entity_poly.type
_entity_poly.pdbx_seq_one_letter_code
_entity_poly.pdbx_strand_id
1 'polypeptide(L)'
;MNAPLPLHTRDETFCVRAYECDVRNCVTLPSCCNYLQEIAGNHARDLGLGIQTLQEAGFTWMLARLRLAVSRYAAWRKTLRIRTWPAGTRGRVTALRDFVCRDEAGALLLEGVSEWLYVDLAANRIVRLPPAFAALAPEGTPRVALPPAPEPPAPEPAAEWSATLTVRRSDHDFNNHVNNAHYVAWALECLPDD
;
A
#
# COMPACT_ATOMS: atom_id res chain seq x y z
N MET A 1 -18.35 -21.59 0.13
CA MET A 1 -19.12 -20.41 0.62
C MET A 1 -18.17 -19.21 0.54
N ASN A 2 -18.54 -18.18 -0.23
CA ASN A 2 -17.75 -16.94 -0.25
C ASN A 2 -17.89 -16.25 1.11
N ALA A 3 -16.75 -15.84 1.70
CA ALA A 3 -16.77 -15.02 2.90
C ALA A 3 -17.57 -13.72 2.64
N PRO A 4 -18.29 -13.19 3.63
CA PRO A 4 -19.01 -11.93 3.47
C PRO A 4 -18.04 -10.81 3.09
N LEU A 5 -18.48 -9.93 2.17
CA LEU A 5 -17.69 -8.76 1.79
C LEU A 5 -17.64 -7.75 2.93
N PRO A 6 -16.52 -7.03 3.11
CA PRO A 6 -16.44 -5.90 4.02
C PRO A 6 -17.49 -4.84 3.70
N LEU A 7 -17.96 -4.10 4.72
CA LEU A 7 -19.01 -3.09 4.58
C LEU A 7 -18.66 -2.00 3.56
N HIS A 8 -17.42 -1.54 3.59
CA HIS A 8 -16.91 -0.54 2.66
C HIS A 8 -15.82 -1.16 1.81
N THR A 9 -16.09 -1.39 0.54
CA THR A 9 -15.12 -1.93 -0.43
C THR A 9 -15.04 -1.04 -1.66
N ARG A 10 -13.86 -1.03 -2.28
CA ARG A 10 -13.67 -0.50 -3.62
C ARG A 10 -13.00 -1.53 -4.49
N ASP A 11 -13.55 -1.71 -5.69
CA ASP A 11 -12.97 -2.52 -6.75
C ASP A 11 -12.50 -1.61 -7.89
N GLU A 12 -11.28 -1.81 -8.35
CA GLU A 12 -10.78 -1.16 -9.56
C GLU A 12 -10.05 -2.16 -10.46
N THR A 13 -10.03 -1.81 -11.73
CA THR A 13 -9.39 -2.62 -12.76
C THR A 13 -8.29 -1.81 -13.42
N PHE A 14 -7.09 -2.38 -13.48
CA PHE A 14 -5.91 -1.78 -14.11
C PHE A 14 -5.41 -2.68 -15.23
N CYS A 15 -4.93 -2.10 -16.31
CA CYS A 15 -4.23 -2.81 -17.38
C CYS A 15 -2.74 -2.56 -17.22
N VAL A 16 -1.93 -3.61 -17.14
CA VAL A 16 -0.47 -3.51 -17.01
C VAL A 16 0.13 -2.86 -18.27
N ARG A 17 0.85 -1.75 -18.07
CA ARG A 17 1.47 -0.96 -19.14
C ARG A 17 2.92 -1.39 -19.36
N ALA A 18 3.46 -1.15 -20.56
CA ALA A 18 4.82 -1.55 -20.91
C ALA A 18 5.89 -0.98 -19.96
N TYR A 19 5.75 0.29 -19.56
CA TYR A 19 6.70 0.98 -18.68
C TYR A 19 6.59 0.58 -17.19
N GLU A 20 5.65 -0.28 -16.85
CA GLU A 20 5.44 -0.83 -15.52
C GLU A 20 6.05 -2.24 -15.38
N CYS A 21 6.64 -2.76 -16.47
CA CYS A 21 7.18 -4.11 -16.55
C CYS A 21 8.71 -4.13 -16.47
N ASP A 22 9.22 -5.25 -15.98
CA ASP A 22 10.64 -5.61 -16.02
C ASP A 22 11.05 -6.26 -17.37
N VAL A 23 12.30 -6.66 -17.50
CA VAL A 23 12.86 -7.35 -18.67
C VAL A 23 12.22 -8.73 -18.92
N ARG A 24 11.55 -9.32 -17.94
CA ARG A 24 10.81 -10.58 -18.05
C ARG A 24 9.38 -10.37 -18.49
N ASN A 25 9.01 -9.14 -18.87
CA ASN A 25 7.67 -8.74 -19.28
C ASN A 25 6.62 -8.88 -18.16
N CYS A 26 7.02 -8.77 -16.92
CA CYS A 26 6.18 -8.85 -15.75
C CYS A 26 6.09 -7.48 -15.04
N VAL A 27 4.90 -7.16 -14.51
CA VAL A 27 4.71 -5.96 -13.68
C VAL A 27 5.68 -5.96 -12.50
N THR A 28 6.34 -4.84 -12.25
CA THR A 28 7.30 -4.71 -11.16
C THR A 28 6.62 -4.54 -9.80
N LEU A 29 7.32 -4.88 -8.72
CA LEU A 29 6.80 -4.66 -7.36
C LEU A 29 6.52 -3.17 -7.05
N PRO A 30 7.37 -2.20 -7.44
CA PRO A 30 7.05 -0.78 -7.31
C PRO A 30 5.77 -0.38 -8.05
N SER A 31 5.53 -0.91 -9.26
CA SER A 31 4.30 -0.67 -10.01
C SER A 31 3.07 -1.27 -9.29
N CYS A 32 3.21 -2.45 -8.69
CA CYS A 32 2.16 -3.00 -7.83
C CYS A 32 1.83 -2.07 -6.66
N CYS A 33 2.86 -1.53 -5.99
CA CYS A 33 2.67 -0.57 -4.90
C CYS A 33 1.91 0.69 -5.37
N ASN A 34 2.22 1.20 -6.59
CA ASN A 34 1.53 2.34 -7.15
C ASN A 34 0.03 2.06 -7.39
N TYR A 35 -0.33 0.89 -7.94
CA TYR A 35 -1.73 0.50 -8.09
C TYR A 35 -2.46 0.42 -6.73
N LEU A 36 -1.81 -0.14 -5.71
CA LEU A 36 -2.40 -0.22 -4.37
C LEU A 36 -2.59 1.16 -3.73
N GLN A 37 -1.65 2.08 -3.93
CA GLN A 37 -1.78 3.47 -3.46
C GLN A 37 -2.90 4.21 -4.20
N GLU A 38 -3.01 4.02 -5.51
CA GLU A 38 -4.04 4.66 -6.33
C GLU A 38 -5.44 4.25 -5.87
N ILE A 39 -5.73 2.95 -5.80
CA ILE A 39 -7.05 2.49 -5.35
C ILE A 39 -7.34 2.87 -3.90
N ALA A 40 -6.32 2.88 -3.02
CA ALA A 40 -6.47 3.30 -1.63
C ALA A 40 -6.83 4.79 -1.53
N GLY A 41 -6.17 5.64 -2.31
CA GLY A 41 -6.42 7.08 -2.39
C GLY A 41 -7.82 7.38 -2.93
N ASN A 42 -8.21 6.70 -4.01
CA ASN A 42 -9.54 6.82 -4.60
C ASN A 42 -10.64 6.41 -3.61
N HIS A 43 -10.44 5.28 -2.92
CA HIS A 43 -11.40 4.84 -1.89
C HIS A 43 -11.45 5.78 -0.69
N ALA A 44 -10.31 6.27 -0.22
CA ALA A 44 -10.27 7.25 0.87
C ALA A 44 -11.04 8.52 0.50
N ARG A 45 -10.90 9.00 -0.74
CA ARG A 45 -11.67 10.14 -1.26
C ARG A 45 -13.18 9.88 -1.21
N ASP A 46 -13.65 8.71 -1.67
CA ASP A 46 -15.06 8.35 -1.66
C ASP A 46 -15.64 8.29 -0.23
N LEU A 47 -14.81 7.97 0.74
CA LEU A 47 -15.15 7.95 2.17
C LEU A 47 -15.03 9.34 2.85
N GLY A 48 -14.72 10.41 2.11
CA GLY A 48 -14.49 11.75 2.66
C GLY A 48 -13.16 11.90 3.44
N LEU A 49 -12.23 10.98 3.26
CA LEU A 49 -10.94 10.89 3.96
C LEU A 49 -9.77 11.01 2.99
N GLY A 50 -10.04 11.52 1.79
CA GLY A 50 -9.02 11.78 0.77
C GLY A 50 -7.99 12.81 1.26
N ILE A 51 -6.78 12.72 0.71
CA ILE A 51 -5.66 13.51 1.18
C ILE A 51 -5.90 15.02 1.06
N GLN A 52 -6.57 15.48 0.00
CA GLN A 52 -6.89 16.89 -0.18
C GLN A 52 -7.82 17.39 0.91
N THR A 53 -8.91 16.67 1.18
CA THR A 53 -9.85 16.99 2.26
C THR A 53 -9.18 17.03 3.62
N LEU A 54 -8.26 16.10 3.86
CA LEU A 54 -7.50 16.08 5.12
C LEU A 54 -6.52 17.24 5.22
N GLN A 55 -5.82 17.58 4.15
CA GLN A 55 -4.87 18.70 4.12
C GLN A 55 -5.57 20.05 4.37
N GLU A 56 -6.76 20.25 3.80
CA GLU A 56 -7.60 21.41 4.08
C GLU A 56 -8.00 21.49 5.56
N ALA A 57 -8.14 20.35 6.23
CA ALA A 57 -8.39 20.25 7.66
C ALA A 57 -7.13 20.27 8.53
N GLY A 58 -5.93 20.38 7.94
CA GLY A 58 -4.65 20.40 8.63
C GLY A 58 -4.05 19.03 8.96
N PHE A 59 -4.52 17.97 8.31
CA PHE A 59 -4.09 16.59 8.56
C PHE A 59 -3.59 15.90 7.29
N THR A 60 -2.93 14.75 7.46
CA THR A 60 -2.55 13.88 6.35
C THR A 60 -2.44 12.42 6.78
N TRP A 61 -2.37 11.53 5.78
CA TRP A 61 -1.98 10.14 5.96
C TRP A 61 -0.49 9.94 5.75
N MET A 62 0.12 9.12 6.60
CA MET A 62 1.47 8.60 6.42
C MET A 62 1.44 7.08 6.42
N LEU A 63 1.94 6.46 5.37
CA LEU A 63 2.12 5.02 5.31
C LEU A 63 3.26 4.61 6.26
N ALA A 64 2.93 3.85 7.28
CA ALA A 64 3.91 3.36 8.27
C ALA A 64 4.42 1.96 7.95
N ARG A 65 3.56 1.12 7.35
CA ARG A 65 3.92 -0.25 7.00
C ARG A 65 3.10 -0.74 5.81
N LEU A 66 3.76 -1.43 4.90
CA LEU A 66 3.13 -2.19 3.82
C LEU A 66 3.71 -3.60 3.85
N ARG A 67 2.85 -4.61 3.84
CA ARG A 67 3.21 -6.01 3.71
C ARG A 67 2.46 -6.59 2.54
N LEU A 68 3.18 -7.28 1.67
CA LEU A 68 2.64 -7.88 0.46
C LEU A 68 3.04 -9.36 0.41
N ALA A 69 2.12 -10.20 -0.01
CA ALA A 69 2.37 -11.57 -0.44
C ALA A 69 2.06 -11.65 -1.93
N VAL A 70 3.09 -11.78 -2.76
CA VAL A 70 2.95 -11.90 -4.20
C VAL A 70 3.01 -13.36 -4.59
N SER A 71 1.89 -13.90 -5.07
CA SER A 71 1.81 -15.28 -5.55
C SER A 71 2.31 -15.39 -6.99
N ARG A 72 2.05 -14.36 -7.81
CA ARG A 72 2.46 -14.30 -9.22
C ARG A 72 2.39 -12.87 -9.73
N TYR A 73 3.35 -12.47 -10.53
CA TYR A 73 3.33 -11.21 -11.27
C TYR A 73 2.53 -11.34 -12.57
N ALA A 74 1.73 -10.32 -12.89
CA ALA A 74 1.01 -10.26 -14.14
C ALA A 74 1.93 -9.78 -15.26
N ALA A 75 1.73 -10.33 -16.47
CA ALA A 75 2.45 -9.88 -17.66
C ALA A 75 1.85 -8.59 -18.23
N TRP A 76 2.61 -7.93 -19.10
CA TRP A 76 2.17 -6.81 -19.90
C TRP A 76 0.81 -7.07 -20.57
N ARG A 77 -0.04 -6.04 -20.63
CA ARG A 77 -1.42 -6.08 -21.18
C ARG A 77 -2.41 -6.96 -20.41
N LYS A 78 -1.98 -7.60 -19.33
CA LYS A 78 -2.93 -8.31 -18.48
C LYS A 78 -3.68 -7.35 -17.57
N THR A 79 -4.86 -7.76 -17.20
CA THR A 79 -5.76 -7.01 -16.33
C THR A 79 -5.56 -7.43 -14.88
N LEU A 80 -5.44 -6.44 -14.02
CA LEU A 80 -5.44 -6.57 -12.56
C LEU A 80 -6.78 -6.10 -12.03
N ARG A 81 -7.47 -6.96 -11.28
CA ARG A 81 -8.66 -6.59 -10.51
C ARG A 81 -8.27 -6.47 -9.05
N ILE A 82 -8.25 -5.24 -8.55
CA ILE A 82 -7.83 -4.96 -7.19
C ILE A 82 -9.06 -4.56 -6.37
N ARG A 83 -9.18 -5.21 -5.21
CA ARG A 83 -10.15 -4.87 -4.16
C ARG A 83 -9.42 -4.36 -2.94
N THR A 84 -9.95 -3.31 -2.34
CA THR A 84 -9.45 -2.77 -1.06
C THR A 84 -10.59 -2.38 -0.13
N TRP A 85 -10.30 -2.40 1.18
CA TRP A 85 -11.25 -1.98 2.21
C TRP A 85 -10.51 -1.49 3.47
N PRO A 86 -11.13 -0.58 4.26
CA PRO A 86 -10.70 -0.33 5.62
C PRO A 86 -10.82 -1.62 6.43
N ALA A 87 -9.79 -1.96 7.18
CA ALA A 87 -9.67 -3.26 7.82
C ALA A 87 -9.58 -3.15 9.36
N GLY A 88 -9.97 -2.01 9.90
CA GLY A 88 -9.98 -1.71 11.32
C GLY A 88 -8.90 -0.74 11.75
N THR A 89 -8.60 -0.76 13.03
CA THR A 89 -7.56 0.06 13.65
C THR A 89 -6.67 -0.79 14.55
N ARG A 90 -5.41 -0.37 14.71
CA ARG A 90 -4.53 -0.90 15.75
C ARG A 90 -4.24 0.21 16.76
N GLY A 91 -4.76 0.02 17.97
CA GLY A 91 -4.75 1.06 18.98
C GLY A 91 -5.57 2.28 18.56
N ARG A 92 -5.09 3.49 18.88
CA ARG A 92 -5.83 4.73 18.69
C ARG A 92 -5.31 5.61 17.56
N VAL A 93 -4.21 5.24 16.91
CA VAL A 93 -3.47 6.10 15.98
C VAL A 93 -3.21 5.47 14.62
N THR A 94 -3.44 4.15 14.47
CA THR A 94 -3.14 3.40 13.24
C THR A 94 -4.41 2.91 12.59
N ALA A 95 -4.67 3.33 11.35
CA ALA A 95 -5.70 2.78 10.49
C ALA A 95 -5.13 1.62 9.66
N LEU A 96 -5.92 0.57 9.48
CA LEU A 96 -5.56 -0.62 8.73
C LEU A 96 -6.34 -0.67 7.43
N ARG A 97 -5.69 -1.13 6.36
CA ARG A 97 -6.31 -1.35 5.06
C ARG A 97 -5.77 -2.62 4.43
N ASP A 98 -6.66 -3.42 3.89
CA ASP A 98 -6.34 -4.67 3.24
C ASP A 98 -6.61 -4.60 1.73
N PHE A 99 -5.89 -5.45 0.98
CA PHE A 99 -5.94 -5.51 -0.49
C PHE A 99 -5.92 -6.95 -0.96
N VAL A 100 -6.66 -7.21 -2.03
CA VAL A 100 -6.59 -8.46 -2.81
C VAL A 100 -6.55 -8.09 -4.28
N CYS A 101 -5.56 -8.62 -4.99
CA CYS A 101 -5.42 -8.48 -6.44
C CYS A 101 -5.57 -9.83 -7.12
N ARG A 102 -6.42 -9.88 -8.14
CA ARG A 102 -6.70 -11.08 -8.96
C ARG A 102 -6.56 -10.76 -10.43
N ASP A 103 -6.30 -11.80 -11.22
CA ASP A 103 -6.35 -11.70 -12.69
C ASP A 103 -7.81 -11.75 -13.20
N GLU A 104 -7.97 -11.69 -14.52
CA GLU A 104 -9.27 -11.76 -15.22
C GLU A 104 -10.02 -13.07 -14.93
N ALA A 105 -9.30 -14.17 -14.76
CA ALA A 105 -9.85 -15.47 -14.44
C ALA A 105 -10.20 -15.65 -12.95
N GLY A 106 -9.89 -14.64 -12.11
CA GLY A 106 -10.11 -14.67 -10.67
C GLY A 106 -8.99 -15.33 -9.86
N ALA A 107 -7.89 -15.74 -10.49
CA ALA A 107 -6.74 -16.30 -9.79
C ALA A 107 -6.02 -15.23 -8.98
N LEU A 108 -5.58 -15.57 -7.77
CA LEU A 108 -4.87 -14.67 -6.87
C LEU A 108 -3.50 -14.31 -7.44
N LEU A 109 -3.20 -13.03 -7.47
CA LEU A 109 -1.90 -12.46 -7.86
C LEU A 109 -1.15 -11.93 -6.66
N LEU A 110 -1.83 -11.16 -5.79
CA LEU A 110 -1.22 -10.48 -4.66
C LEU A 110 -2.25 -10.25 -3.57
N GLU A 111 -1.81 -10.36 -2.32
CA GLU A 111 -2.52 -9.88 -1.14
C GLU A 111 -1.66 -8.87 -0.39
N GLY A 112 -2.30 -7.89 0.24
CA GLY A 112 -1.59 -6.85 0.95
C GLY A 112 -2.32 -6.36 2.18
N VAL A 113 -1.54 -5.94 3.17
CA VAL A 113 -2.02 -5.21 4.35
C VAL A 113 -1.18 -3.96 4.56
N SER A 114 -1.81 -2.84 4.88
CA SER A 114 -1.12 -1.58 5.12
C SER A 114 -1.58 -0.93 6.42
N GLU A 115 -0.68 -0.16 7.01
CA GLU A 115 -0.86 0.58 8.26
C GLU A 115 -0.59 2.05 8.01
N TRP A 116 -1.56 2.88 8.36
CA TRP A 116 -1.54 4.30 8.10
C TRP A 116 -1.64 5.09 9.40
N LEU A 117 -0.79 6.08 9.55
CA LEU A 117 -0.80 7.01 10.67
C LEU A 117 -1.54 8.29 10.27
N TYR A 118 -2.31 8.82 11.23
CA TYR A 118 -2.99 10.10 11.08
C TYR A 118 -2.11 11.18 11.69
N VAL A 119 -1.72 12.16 10.89
CA VAL A 119 -0.70 13.16 11.24
C VAL A 119 -1.29 14.56 11.19
N ASP A 120 -1.07 15.33 12.25
CA ASP A 120 -1.31 16.76 12.29
C ASP A 120 -0.15 17.50 11.61
N LEU A 121 -0.44 18.22 10.53
CA LEU A 121 0.58 18.90 9.72
C LEU A 121 1.22 20.08 10.44
N ALA A 122 0.45 20.83 11.23
CA ALA A 122 0.97 21.99 11.95
C ALA A 122 1.88 21.59 13.12
N ALA A 123 1.46 20.55 13.87
CA ALA A 123 2.22 20.04 14.99
C ALA A 123 3.29 19.02 14.59
N ASN A 124 3.30 18.57 13.34
CA ASN A 124 4.18 17.52 12.80
C ASN A 124 4.24 16.29 13.72
N ARG A 125 3.07 15.79 14.12
CA ARG A 125 2.98 14.65 15.03
C ARG A 125 1.81 13.74 14.71
N ILE A 126 1.96 12.46 15.09
CA ILE A 126 0.89 11.47 15.03
C ILE A 126 -0.19 11.84 16.05
N VAL A 127 -1.44 11.82 15.61
CA VAL A 127 -2.61 12.11 16.44
C VAL A 127 -3.62 10.96 16.42
N ARG A 128 -4.59 11.02 17.32
CA ARG A 128 -5.64 10.00 17.38
C ARG A 128 -6.51 10.03 16.13
N LEU A 129 -6.86 8.84 15.68
CA LEU A 129 -7.87 8.67 14.64
C LEU A 129 -9.21 9.24 15.11
N PRO A 130 -9.93 9.99 14.24
CA PRO A 130 -11.30 10.37 14.52
C PRO A 130 -12.19 9.16 14.82
N PRO A 131 -13.17 9.27 15.76
CA PRO A 131 -14.06 8.15 16.11
C PRO A 131 -14.79 7.53 14.92
N ALA A 132 -15.08 8.31 13.88
CA ALA A 132 -15.73 7.85 12.64
C ALA A 132 -14.97 6.72 11.94
N PHE A 133 -13.66 6.59 12.16
CA PHE A 133 -12.86 5.51 11.57
C PHE A 133 -13.29 4.11 12.03
N ALA A 134 -13.73 3.97 13.29
CA ALA A 134 -14.21 2.71 13.80
C ALA A 134 -15.45 2.20 13.04
N ALA A 135 -16.29 3.10 12.54
CA ALA A 135 -17.47 2.75 11.77
C ALA A 135 -17.17 2.21 10.36
N LEU A 136 -15.99 2.54 9.81
CA LEU A 136 -15.59 2.08 8.48
C LEU A 136 -15.22 0.60 8.43
N ALA A 137 -14.86 0.02 9.57
CA ALA A 137 -14.52 -1.39 9.69
C ALA A 137 -15.04 -1.91 11.04
N PRO A 138 -16.34 -2.21 11.12
CA PRO A 138 -16.96 -2.75 12.33
C PRO A 138 -16.33 -4.10 12.70
N GLU A 139 -16.61 -4.54 13.93
CA GLU A 139 -16.17 -5.85 14.42
C GLU A 139 -16.62 -6.95 13.46
N GLY A 140 -15.74 -7.90 13.17
CA GLY A 140 -15.98 -8.97 12.20
C GLY A 140 -15.68 -8.61 10.74
N THR A 141 -15.19 -7.39 10.45
CA THR A 141 -14.70 -7.06 9.09
C THR A 141 -13.63 -8.08 8.67
N PRO A 142 -13.80 -8.72 7.50
CA PRO A 142 -12.80 -9.68 6.98
C PRO A 142 -11.41 -9.06 6.89
N ARG A 143 -10.39 -9.89 7.17
CA ARG A 143 -8.98 -9.50 7.12
C ARG A 143 -8.20 -10.40 6.20
N VAL A 144 -7.25 -9.83 5.49
CA VAL A 144 -6.23 -10.60 4.77
C VAL A 144 -5.28 -11.21 5.80
N ALA A 145 -5.11 -12.54 5.72
CA ALA A 145 -4.23 -13.30 6.60
C ALA A 145 -2.88 -13.56 5.91
N LEU A 146 -1.97 -12.59 5.99
CA LEU A 146 -0.61 -12.81 5.51
C LEU A 146 0.19 -13.69 6.48
N PRO A 147 1.14 -14.49 5.96
CA PRO A 147 2.11 -15.17 6.80
C PRO A 147 2.77 -14.18 7.79
N PRO A 148 3.22 -14.64 8.95
CA PRO A 148 4.01 -13.79 9.85
C PRO A 148 5.16 -13.14 9.09
N ALA A 149 5.44 -11.86 9.38
CA ALA A 149 6.64 -11.25 8.85
C ALA A 149 7.85 -12.01 9.39
N PRO A 150 8.87 -12.30 8.59
CA PRO A 150 10.13 -12.79 9.12
C PRO A 150 10.64 -11.79 10.16
N GLU A 151 11.23 -12.29 11.24
CA GLU A 151 11.92 -11.41 12.16
C GLU A 151 13.03 -10.66 11.39
N PRO A 152 13.17 -9.35 11.63
CA PRO A 152 14.32 -8.64 11.07
C PRO A 152 15.59 -9.38 11.49
N PRO A 153 16.54 -9.61 10.59
CA PRO A 153 17.83 -10.16 11.01
C PRO A 153 18.42 -9.26 12.09
N ALA A 154 19.19 -9.87 13.01
CA ALA A 154 19.96 -9.10 13.98
C ALA A 154 20.81 -8.08 13.23
N PRO A 155 21.01 -6.84 13.76
CA PRO A 155 21.87 -5.87 13.10
C PRO A 155 23.24 -6.48 12.87
N GLU A 156 23.57 -6.78 11.65
CA GLU A 156 24.91 -7.21 11.27
C GLU A 156 25.84 -6.01 11.35
N PRO A 157 27.09 -6.17 11.80
CA PRO A 157 28.03 -5.06 11.97
C PRO A 157 28.44 -4.37 10.67
N ALA A 158 28.19 -4.99 9.52
CA ALA A 158 28.32 -4.39 8.20
C ALA A 158 27.23 -4.93 7.28
N ALA A 159 26.47 -4.05 6.64
CA ALA A 159 25.58 -4.46 5.56
C ALA A 159 26.45 -5.01 4.42
N GLU A 160 26.15 -6.22 3.97
CA GLU A 160 26.85 -6.86 2.84
C GLU A 160 26.58 -6.09 1.53
N TRP A 161 25.43 -5.45 1.46
CA TRP A 161 24.95 -4.67 0.31
C TRP A 161 24.49 -3.28 0.77
N SER A 162 25.04 -2.25 0.14
CA SER A 162 24.62 -0.87 0.39
C SER A 162 24.71 -0.02 -0.87
N ALA A 163 23.76 0.92 -1.03
CA ALA A 163 23.78 1.91 -2.10
C ALA A 163 23.48 3.30 -1.53
N THR A 164 24.16 4.32 -2.06
CA THR A 164 23.84 5.71 -1.78
C THR A 164 22.98 6.25 -2.91
N LEU A 165 21.79 6.72 -2.57
CA LEU A 165 20.81 7.23 -3.52
C LEU A 165 20.57 8.72 -3.28
N THR A 166 20.47 9.49 -4.35
CA THR A 166 20.08 10.90 -4.28
C THR A 166 18.62 11.03 -4.67
N VAL A 167 17.82 11.59 -3.79
CA VAL A 167 16.40 11.88 -4.05
C VAL A 167 16.28 12.88 -5.20
N ARG A 168 15.51 12.53 -6.24
CA ARG A 168 15.26 13.37 -7.41
C ARG A 168 13.95 14.13 -7.24
N ARG A 169 13.75 15.19 -8.00
CA ARG A 169 12.45 15.91 -8.05
C ARG A 169 11.30 14.99 -8.48
N SER A 170 11.57 14.06 -9.40
CA SER A 170 10.61 13.05 -9.89
C SER A 170 10.23 11.99 -8.87
N ASP A 171 10.96 11.87 -7.77
CA ASP A 171 10.69 10.88 -6.73
C ASP A 171 9.64 11.38 -5.74
N HIS A 172 9.32 12.70 -5.76
CA HIS A 172 8.32 13.29 -4.89
C HIS A 172 6.91 13.07 -5.42
N ASP A 173 6.00 12.78 -4.51
CA ASP A 173 4.56 12.78 -4.75
C ASP A 173 3.96 14.20 -4.57
N PHE A 174 2.65 14.31 -4.75
CA PHE A 174 1.94 15.59 -4.58
C PHE A 174 1.87 16.08 -3.11
N ASN A 175 2.29 15.27 -2.14
CA ASN A 175 2.48 15.67 -0.74
C ASN A 175 3.87 16.25 -0.48
N ASN A 176 4.69 16.36 -1.51
CA ASN A 176 6.09 16.77 -1.42
C ASN A 176 6.94 15.84 -0.54
N HIS A 177 6.54 14.56 -0.48
CA HIS A 177 7.33 13.49 0.12
C HIS A 177 7.80 12.52 -0.96
N VAL A 178 8.86 11.77 -0.67
CA VAL A 178 9.25 10.68 -1.56
C VAL A 178 8.11 9.65 -1.61
N ASN A 179 7.65 9.33 -2.84
CA ASN A 179 6.59 8.34 -3.02
C ASN A 179 7.04 6.99 -2.44
N ASN A 180 6.13 6.34 -1.70
CA ASN A 180 6.40 5.08 -1.01
C ASN A 180 6.94 3.97 -1.93
N ALA A 181 6.54 3.92 -3.21
CA ALA A 181 7.01 2.95 -4.18
C ALA A 181 8.51 3.11 -4.50
N HIS A 182 9.09 4.32 -4.36
CA HIS A 182 10.52 4.53 -4.58
C HIS A 182 11.38 3.84 -3.50
N TYR A 183 10.92 3.79 -2.26
CA TYR A 183 11.64 3.04 -1.22
C TYR A 183 11.74 1.55 -1.55
N VAL A 184 10.68 0.98 -2.14
CA VAL A 184 10.67 -0.41 -2.60
C VAL A 184 11.63 -0.57 -3.79
N ALA A 185 11.59 0.33 -4.77
CA ALA A 185 12.51 0.32 -5.91
C ALA A 185 13.96 0.39 -5.43
N TRP A 186 14.28 1.33 -4.57
CA TRP A 186 15.64 1.52 -4.04
C TRP A 186 16.14 0.32 -3.22
N ALA A 187 15.26 -0.32 -2.45
CA ALA A 187 15.63 -1.53 -1.73
C ALA A 187 15.96 -2.69 -2.69
N LEU A 188 15.22 -2.80 -3.80
CA LEU A 188 15.48 -3.82 -4.81
C LEU A 188 16.81 -3.60 -5.53
N GLU A 189 17.21 -2.34 -5.80
CA GLU A 189 18.51 -1.99 -6.40
C GLU A 189 19.71 -2.36 -5.50
N CYS A 190 19.49 -2.63 -4.21
CA CYS A 190 20.54 -3.07 -3.30
C CYS A 190 20.68 -4.60 -3.25
N LEU A 191 19.77 -5.34 -3.89
CA LEU A 191 19.85 -6.80 -3.94
C LEU A 191 20.78 -7.25 -5.08
N PRO A 192 21.52 -8.37 -4.91
CA PRO A 192 22.32 -8.93 -6.00
C PRO A 192 21.41 -9.33 -7.18
N ASP A 193 21.95 -9.21 -8.38
CA ASP A 193 21.37 -9.80 -9.57
C ASP A 193 21.52 -11.34 -9.48
N ASP A 194 20.40 -12.06 -9.34
CA ASP A 194 20.34 -13.52 -9.42
C ASP A 194 20.23 -14.01 -10.87
#